data_d9ba23bb437f09bb74385e1f6892dec8
#
_entry.id   d9ba23bb437f09bb74385e1f6892dec8
#
_cell.length_a   1.000
_cell.length_b   1.000
_cell.length_c   1.000
_cell.angle_alpha   90.00
_cell.angle_beta   90.00
_cell.angle_gamma   90.00
#
_symmetry.space_group_name_H-M   'P 1'
#
loop_
_entity.id
_entity.type
_entity.pdbx_description
1 polymer ?
#
loop_
_entity_poly.entity_id
_entity_poly.type
_entity_poly.pdbx_seq_one_letter_code
_entity_poly.pdbx_strand_id
1 'polypeptide(L)'
;MANPLYGQNKNDDDMVLYGRGKAEVILNGGATVVLTKEDSGAVCIFDAAGASNFTLPDPELGIKITFIQTIINTADHVIQSSTNDHGFLGGVLMMNTTADQTDTFSTATDGNNDFITLNATTTGGAAAGSRIEVVAILNSSAAKCWAVTGTLIISGAGATPFGDAQI
;
A
#
# COMPACT_ATOMS: atom_id res chain seq x y z
N MET A 1 1.47 -33.42 -29.56
CA MET A 1 0.31 -33.05 -28.72
C MET A 1 0.50 -31.61 -28.29
N ALA A 2 -0.40 -30.73 -28.67
CA ALA A 2 -0.36 -29.34 -28.18
C ALA A 2 -0.61 -29.38 -26.67
N ASN A 3 0.20 -28.68 -25.91
CA ASN A 3 0.00 -28.54 -24.48
C ASN A 3 -1.38 -27.88 -24.25
N PRO A 4 -2.33 -28.58 -23.60
CA PRO A 4 -3.69 -28.05 -23.45
C PRO A 4 -3.72 -26.73 -22.66
N LEU A 5 -2.74 -26.48 -21.81
CA LEU A 5 -2.59 -25.20 -21.12
C LEU A 5 -2.23 -24.06 -22.08
N TYR A 6 -1.49 -24.36 -23.13
CA TYR A 6 -1.14 -23.35 -24.15
C TYR A 6 -2.31 -22.95 -25.02
N GLY A 7 -3.22 -23.90 -25.29
CA GLY A 7 -4.40 -23.62 -26.09
C GLY A 7 -5.50 -22.89 -25.34
N GLN A 8 -5.56 -23.05 -24.04
CA GLN A 8 -6.54 -22.36 -23.19
C GLN A 8 -6.16 -20.91 -22.94
N ASN A 9 -4.88 -20.61 -22.92
CA ASN A 9 -4.37 -19.27 -22.67
C ASN A 9 -4.33 -18.40 -23.90
N LYS A 10 -4.79 -18.89 -25.02
CA LYS A 10 -4.74 -18.16 -26.29
C LYS A 10 -5.80 -17.06 -26.38
N ASN A 11 -6.86 -17.18 -25.60
CA ASN A 11 -7.88 -16.13 -25.50
C ASN A 11 -7.57 -15.16 -24.35
N ASP A 12 -6.64 -15.56 -23.51
CA ASP A 12 -6.05 -14.78 -22.47
C ASP A 12 -4.61 -14.46 -22.92
N ASP A 13 -4.48 -13.89 -24.11
CA ASP A 13 -3.21 -13.29 -24.53
C ASP A 13 -2.64 -12.42 -23.42
N ASP A 14 -3.49 -11.88 -22.74
CA ASP A 14 -3.37 -11.26 -21.50
C ASP A 14 -2.68 -12.17 -20.50
N MET A 15 -3.22 -13.32 -20.16
CA MET A 15 -2.69 -14.18 -19.14
C MET A 15 -1.28 -14.69 -19.44
N VAL A 16 -0.95 -14.89 -20.70
CA VAL A 16 0.44 -15.12 -21.10
C VAL A 16 1.26 -13.87 -20.93
N LEU A 17 0.66 -12.74 -21.06
CA LEU A 17 1.25 -11.44 -20.78
C LEU A 17 1.32 -11.17 -19.29
N TYR A 18 0.45 -11.74 -18.46
CA TYR A 18 0.43 -11.55 -17.02
C TYR A 18 1.71 -11.96 -16.34
N GLY A 19 2.28 -13.06 -16.72
CA GLY A 19 3.59 -13.45 -16.24
C GLY A 19 4.73 -12.59 -16.79
N ARG A 20 4.47 -11.75 -17.77
CA ARG A 20 5.45 -10.91 -18.49
C ARG A 20 5.00 -9.46 -18.65
N GLY A 21 3.75 -9.17 -18.32
CA GLY A 21 3.18 -7.84 -18.38
C GLY A 21 3.79 -6.90 -17.36
N LYS A 22 3.80 -5.63 -17.68
CA LYS A 22 4.09 -4.59 -16.70
C LYS A 22 2.92 -4.55 -15.73
N ALA A 23 3.22 -4.38 -14.43
CA ALA A 23 2.19 -4.03 -13.47
C ALA A 23 1.48 -2.75 -13.92
N GLU A 24 0.18 -2.68 -13.72
CA GLU A 24 -0.56 -1.43 -13.91
C GLU A 24 0.02 -0.36 -12.99
N VAL A 25 0.12 0.87 -13.52
CA VAL A 25 0.61 2.01 -12.77
C VAL A 25 -0.52 3.01 -12.62
N ILE A 26 -0.91 3.29 -11.38
CA ILE A 26 -1.98 4.24 -11.04
C ILE A 26 -1.35 5.45 -10.38
N LEU A 27 -1.47 6.62 -11.03
CA LEU A 27 -0.98 7.90 -10.49
C LEU A 27 -2.07 8.56 -9.64
N ASN A 28 -1.68 9.11 -8.50
CA ASN A 28 -2.62 9.79 -7.62
C ASN A 28 -2.95 11.22 -8.09
N GLY A 29 -1.95 11.96 -8.59
CA GLY A 29 -2.14 13.33 -9.10
C GLY A 29 -2.61 14.34 -8.05
N GLY A 30 -2.45 14.05 -6.74
CA GLY A 30 -2.93 14.93 -5.67
C GLY A 30 -4.44 14.81 -5.41
N ALA A 31 -5.05 13.69 -5.78
CA ALA A 31 -6.49 13.45 -5.62
C ALA A 31 -6.76 12.32 -4.61
N THR A 32 -8.01 12.03 -4.37
CA THR A 32 -8.46 10.77 -3.77
C THR A 32 -8.72 9.76 -4.88
N VAL A 33 -8.04 8.63 -4.84
CA VAL A 33 -8.23 7.51 -5.75
C VAL A 33 -8.83 6.34 -5.01
N VAL A 34 -9.98 5.87 -5.45
CA VAL A 34 -10.63 4.67 -4.90
C VAL A 34 -10.25 3.48 -5.77
N LEU A 35 -9.53 2.54 -5.18
CA LEU A 35 -9.09 1.32 -5.84
C LEU A 35 -10.18 0.26 -5.81
N THR A 36 -10.14 -0.62 -6.79
CA THR A 36 -11.05 -1.75 -6.95
C THR A 36 -10.28 -3.06 -6.85
N LYS A 37 -10.96 -4.17 -6.79
CA LYS A 37 -10.31 -5.50 -6.77
C LYS A 37 -9.58 -5.83 -8.08
N GLU A 38 -10.00 -5.22 -9.17
CA GLU A 38 -9.39 -5.34 -10.49
C GLU A 38 -7.99 -4.71 -10.53
N ASP A 39 -7.70 -3.78 -9.62
CA ASP A 39 -6.37 -3.15 -9.47
C ASP A 39 -5.36 -4.05 -8.71
N SER A 40 -5.70 -5.31 -8.48
CA SER A 40 -4.78 -6.28 -7.87
C SER A 40 -3.51 -6.46 -8.70
N GLY A 41 -2.36 -6.27 -8.07
CA GLY A 41 -1.05 -6.28 -8.74
C GLY A 41 -0.56 -4.89 -9.16
N ALA A 42 -1.39 -3.86 -9.03
CA ALA A 42 -1.02 -2.51 -9.42
C ALA A 42 0.09 -1.90 -8.55
N VAL A 43 0.81 -0.96 -9.17
CA VAL A 43 1.73 -0.05 -8.51
C VAL A 43 1.08 1.33 -8.46
N CYS A 44 0.64 1.73 -7.28
CA CYS A 44 0.04 3.03 -7.00
C CYS A 44 1.14 4.04 -6.63
N ILE A 45 1.13 5.21 -7.26
CA ILE A 45 2.18 6.19 -7.09
C ILE A 45 1.61 7.49 -6.51
N PHE A 46 2.19 7.94 -5.41
CA PHE A 46 2.05 9.30 -4.92
C PHE A 46 3.02 10.18 -5.71
N ASP A 47 2.50 10.91 -6.69
CA ASP A 47 3.25 11.74 -7.64
C ASP A 47 3.01 13.26 -7.48
N ALA A 48 2.16 13.64 -6.53
CA ALA A 48 1.89 15.04 -6.19
C ALA A 48 2.34 15.35 -4.76
N ALA A 49 2.92 16.52 -4.52
CA ALA A 49 3.42 16.90 -3.20
C ALA A 49 2.30 17.23 -2.19
N GLY A 50 1.14 17.65 -2.68
CA GLY A 50 -0.03 17.99 -1.86
C GLY A 50 -0.71 16.78 -1.26
N ALA A 51 -1.72 17.03 -0.43
CA ALA A 51 -2.53 15.97 0.18
C ALA A 51 -3.09 15.01 -0.87
N SER A 52 -2.97 13.73 -0.62
CA SER A 52 -3.37 12.67 -1.54
C SER A 52 -3.87 11.46 -0.77
N ASN A 53 -4.84 10.74 -1.32
CA ASN A 53 -5.42 9.58 -0.67
C ASN A 53 -5.61 8.42 -1.67
N PHE A 54 -5.27 7.21 -1.25
CA PHE A 54 -5.71 5.96 -1.87
C PHE A 54 -6.64 5.23 -0.91
N THR A 55 -7.85 4.93 -1.36
CA THR A 55 -8.79 4.07 -0.63
C THR A 55 -8.71 2.66 -1.19
N LEU A 56 -8.39 1.69 -0.35
CA LEU A 56 -8.33 0.27 -0.71
C LEU A 56 -9.74 -0.29 -0.96
N PRO A 57 -9.89 -1.31 -1.80
CA PRO A 57 -11.15 -2.04 -1.91
C PRO A 57 -11.42 -2.88 -0.64
N ASP A 58 -12.60 -3.48 -0.55
CA ASP A 58 -12.83 -4.53 0.43
C ASP A 58 -11.85 -5.67 0.21
N PRO A 59 -11.19 -6.17 1.26
CA PRO A 59 -10.15 -7.19 1.08
C PRO A 59 -10.77 -8.51 0.60
N GLU A 60 -10.35 -8.94 -0.59
CA GLU A 60 -10.54 -10.30 -1.08
C GLU A 60 -9.19 -11.01 -1.07
N LEU A 61 -9.16 -12.25 -0.59
CA LEU A 61 -7.91 -12.98 -0.41
C LEU A 61 -7.04 -13.01 -1.67
N GLY A 62 -5.79 -12.61 -1.50
CA GLY A 62 -4.81 -12.60 -2.58
C GLY A 62 -4.71 -11.27 -3.34
N ILE A 63 -5.60 -10.31 -3.12
CA ILE A 63 -5.39 -8.94 -3.63
C ILE A 63 -4.08 -8.41 -3.05
N LYS A 64 -3.25 -7.86 -3.93
CA LYS A 64 -1.96 -7.29 -3.59
C LYS A 64 -1.79 -5.95 -4.28
N ILE A 65 -1.42 -4.91 -3.53
CA ILE A 65 -1.19 -3.56 -4.06
C ILE A 65 0.11 -3.02 -3.49
N THR A 66 0.88 -2.35 -4.33
CA THR A 66 2.14 -1.70 -3.94
C THR A 66 1.99 -0.19 -4.08
N PHE A 67 2.35 0.56 -3.04
CA PHE A 67 2.39 2.01 -3.04
C PHE A 67 3.84 2.48 -3.06
N ILE A 68 4.14 3.46 -3.90
CA ILE A 68 5.46 4.08 -4.01
C ILE A 68 5.28 5.60 -3.98
N GLN A 69 6.11 6.26 -3.20
CA GLN A 69 6.21 7.69 -3.21
C GLN A 69 7.38 8.14 -4.08
N THR A 70 7.12 8.97 -5.06
CA THR A 70 8.12 9.47 -6.02
C THR A 70 8.50 10.93 -5.81
N ILE A 71 7.84 11.61 -4.89
CA ILE A 71 8.06 13.02 -4.59
C ILE A 71 8.07 13.25 -3.07
N ILE A 72 8.77 14.29 -2.62
CA ILE A 72 8.67 14.75 -1.23
C ILE A 72 7.29 15.36 -1.05
N ASN A 73 6.52 14.88 -0.08
CA ASN A 73 5.21 15.45 0.20
C ASN A 73 5.32 16.71 1.09
N THR A 74 4.41 17.63 0.90
CA THR A 74 4.24 18.85 1.70
C THR A 74 2.96 18.82 2.54
N ALA A 75 2.18 17.77 2.39
CA ALA A 75 0.97 17.46 3.15
C ALA A 75 0.82 15.95 3.26
N ASP A 76 -0.15 15.48 4.02
CA ASP A 76 -0.32 14.07 4.28
C ASP A 76 -0.73 13.28 3.03
N HIS A 77 -0.02 12.18 2.79
CA HIS A 77 -0.45 11.12 1.89
C HIS A 77 -1.02 9.98 2.73
N VAL A 78 -2.21 9.53 2.38
CA VAL A 78 -2.94 8.53 3.16
C VAL A 78 -3.25 7.30 2.32
N ILE A 79 -3.06 6.13 2.89
CA ILE A 79 -3.61 4.86 2.41
C ILE A 79 -4.62 4.43 3.45
N GLN A 80 -5.88 4.30 3.06
CA GLN A 80 -6.94 3.93 3.98
C GLN A 80 -7.70 2.69 3.51
N SER A 81 -8.24 1.95 4.45
CA SER A 81 -9.18 0.87 4.20
C SER A 81 -10.51 1.39 3.66
N SER A 82 -11.29 0.55 3.01
CA SER A 82 -12.65 0.87 2.56
C SER A 82 -13.62 1.11 3.73
N THR A 83 -13.38 0.46 4.86
CA THR A 83 -14.20 0.53 6.08
C THR A 83 -13.32 0.32 7.31
N ASN A 84 -13.80 0.70 8.48
CA ASN A 84 -13.13 0.46 9.76
C ASN A 84 -13.06 -1.03 10.15
N ASP A 85 -13.83 -1.89 9.48
CA ASP A 85 -13.86 -3.33 9.77
C ASP A 85 -12.66 -4.09 9.16
N HIS A 86 -11.88 -3.45 8.30
CA HIS A 86 -10.80 -4.07 7.54
C HIS A 86 -9.44 -3.43 7.86
N GLY A 87 -8.96 -3.63 9.06
CA GLY A 87 -7.72 -3.02 9.53
C GLY A 87 -6.45 -3.61 8.92
N PHE A 88 -5.34 -2.95 9.22
CA PHE A 88 -4.00 -3.37 8.85
C PHE A 88 -3.36 -4.24 9.92
N LEU A 89 -2.60 -5.26 9.51
CA LEU A 89 -1.75 -6.10 10.35
C LEU A 89 -0.33 -6.16 9.78
N GLY A 90 0.67 -5.91 10.61
CA GLY A 90 2.07 -5.98 10.17
C GLY A 90 2.89 -4.80 10.64
N GLY A 91 3.79 -4.31 9.80
CA GLY A 91 4.63 -3.20 10.19
C GLY A 91 5.53 -2.65 9.09
N VAL A 92 6.21 -1.58 9.41
CA VAL A 92 7.11 -0.86 8.51
C VAL A 92 8.45 -0.57 9.17
N LEU A 93 9.48 -0.53 8.35
CA LEU A 93 10.80 -0.01 8.70
C LEU A 93 10.89 1.45 8.26
N MET A 94 11.37 2.33 9.13
CA MET A 94 11.66 3.72 8.81
C MET A 94 13.16 3.96 8.76
N MET A 95 13.60 4.64 7.70
CA MET A 95 14.98 5.10 7.51
C MET A 95 15.02 6.62 7.64
N ASN A 96 15.85 7.13 8.53
CA ASN A 96 16.01 8.55 8.75
C ASN A 96 17.10 9.13 7.83
N THR A 97 16.77 10.18 7.07
CA THR A 97 17.71 10.84 6.16
C THR A 97 18.65 11.83 6.84
N THR A 98 18.37 12.23 8.07
CA THR A 98 19.14 13.26 8.83
C THR A 98 19.96 12.65 9.96
N ALA A 99 19.70 11.40 10.30
CA ALA A 99 20.45 10.66 11.32
C ALA A 99 20.58 9.21 10.85
N ASP A 100 21.70 8.55 11.18
CA ASP A 100 21.91 7.13 10.90
C ASP A 100 21.06 6.27 11.86
N GLN A 101 19.75 6.41 11.77
CA GLN A 101 18.78 5.72 12.63
C GLN A 101 17.72 5.02 11.80
N THR A 102 17.28 3.90 12.31
CA THR A 102 16.16 3.14 11.80
C THR A 102 15.17 2.90 12.94
N ASP A 103 13.89 3.15 12.67
CA ASP A 103 12.79 2.84 13.57
C ASP A 103 11.90 1.77 12.95
N THR A 104 11.23 1.01 13.79
CA THR A 104 10.23 0.03 13.36
C THR A 104 8.92 0.28 14.07
N PHE A 105 7.84 0.27 13.30
CA PHE A 105 6.50 0.43 13.84
C PHE A 105 5.61 -0.72 13.36
N SER A 106 4.84 -1.28 14.28
CA SER A 106 3.80 -2.26 14.00
C SER A 106 2.43 -1.64 14.15
N THR A 107 1.46 -2.23 13.47
CA THR A 107 0.04 -1.98 13.73
C THR A 107 -0.35 -2.42 15.13
N ALA A 108 -1.47 -1.92 15.63
CA ALA A 108 -2.11 -2.49 16.82
C ALA A 108 -2.47 -3.96 16.56
N THR A 109 -2.43 -4.77 17.62
CA THR A 109 -2.70 -6.22 17.52
C THR A 109 -4.19 -6.55 17.38
N ASP A 110 -5.05 -5.58 17.64
CA ASP A 110 -6.50 -5.69 17.55
C ASP A 110 -7.06 -5.49 16.13
N GLY A 111 -6.19 -5.06 15.17
CA GLY A 111 -6.59 -4.85 13.78
C GLY A 111 -7.42 -3.57 13.56
N ASN A 112 -7.43 -2.65 14.51
CA ASN A 112 -8.23 -1.42 14.43
C ASN A 112 -7.53 -0.30 13.64
N ASN A 113 -6.26 -0.45 13.26
CA ASN A 113 -5.61 0.53 12.42
C ASN A 113 -6.15 0.41 10.99
N ASP A 114 -6.85 1.40 10.50
CA ASP A 114 -7.51 1.41 9.20
C ASP A 114 -6.92 2.41 8.20
N PHE A 115 -5.91 3.19 8.62
CA PHE A 115 -5.15 4.05 7.72
C PHE A 115 -3.64 4.07 8.01
N ILE A 116 -2.88 4.46 7.00
CA ILE A 116 -1.44 4.70 7.04
C ILE A 116 -1.20 6.11 6.52
N THR A 117 -0.54 6.96 7.31
CA THR A 117 -0.24 8.35 6.94
C THR A 117 1.25 8.57 6.74
N LEU A 118 1.63 9.23 5.66
CA LEU A 118 2.97 9.73 5.38
C LEU A 118 2.94 11.26 5.45
N ASN A 119 3.55 11.84 6.48
CA ASN A 119 3.43 13.28 6.81
C ASN A 119 4.66 14.13 6.45
N ALA A 120 5.53 13.65 5.58
CA ALA A 120 6.77 14.29 5.14
C ALA A 120 7.91 14.32 6.17
N THR A 121 7.68 14.02 7.44
CA THR A 121 8.72 14.18 8.46
C THR A 121 8.90 12.94 9.34
N THR A 122 7.86 12.52 10.03
CA THR A 122 7.96 11.51 11.10
C THR A 122 7.35 10.16 10.74
N THR A 123 6.44 10.11 9.74
CA THR A 123 5.72 8.88 9.36
C THR A 123 5.97 8.45 7.92
N GLY A 124 6.90 9.08 7.23
CA GLY A 124 7.26 8.79 5.85
C GLY A 124 7.09 9.99 4.93
N GLY A 125 7.67 9.90 3.73
CA GLY A 125 7.48 10.92 2.72
C GLY A 125 8.50 12.06 2.71
N ALA A 126 9.50 11.99 3.55
CA ALA A 126 10.58 13.00 3.59
C ALA A 126 11.48 12.95 2.35
N ALA A 127 11.48 11.87 1.61
CA ALA A 127 12.15 11.71 0.32
C ALA A 127 11.41 10.71 -0.56
N ALA A 128 11.66 10.77 -1.86
CA ALA A 128 11.20 9.76 -2.80
C ALA A 128 11.77 8.38 -2.43
N GLY A 129 11.01 7.32 -2.67
CA GLY A 129 11.43 5.94 -2.42
C GLY A 129 10.74 5.26 -1.24
N SER A 130 9.90 5.95 -0.45
CA SER A 130 9.01 5.27 0.49
C SER A 130 8.14 4.27 -0.26
N ARG A 131 8.07 3.05 0.26
CA ARG A 131 7.31 1.95 -0.34
C ARG A 131 6.51 1.20 0.71
N ILE A 132 5.27 0.91 0.39
CA ILE A 132 4.36 0.09 1.19
C ILE A 132 3.76 -0.97 0.28
N GLU A 133 3.65 -2.18 0.79
CA GLU A 133 2.95 -3.27 0.14
C GLU A 133 1.84 -3.76 1.07
N VAL A 134 0.65 -3.94 0.52
CA VAL A 134 -0.48 -4.53 1.23
C VAL A 134 -0.97 -5.78 0.52
N VAL A 135 -1.35 -6.78 1.30
CA VAL A 135 -1.92 -8.04 0.80
C VAL A 135 -3.16 -8.39 1.61
N ALA A 136 -4.25 -8.67 0.93
CA ALA A 136 -5.47 -9.12 1.60
C ALA A 136 -5.32 -10.55 2.13
N ILE A 137 -5.55 -10.72 3.43
CA ILE A 137 -5.41 -11.98 4.18
C ILE A 137 -6.61 -12.21 5.10
N LEU A 138 -6.62 -13.36 5.78
CA LEU A 138 -7.44 -13.59 6.98
C LEU A 138 -6.58 -13.41 8.23
N ASN A 139 -7.12 -12.74 9.23
CA ASN A 139 -6.51 -12.69 10.56
C ASN A 139 -6.77 -13.98 11.37
N SER A 140 -6.30 -14.05 12.60
CA SER A 140 -6.48 -15.21 13.49
C SER A 140 -7.94 -15.52 13.83
N SER A 141 -8.85 -14.55 13.68
CA SER A 141 -10.29 -14.72 13.87
C SER A 141 -11.04 -15.00 12.57
N ALA A 142 -10.33 -15.34 11.49
CA ALA A 142 -10.86 -15.52 10.14
C ALA A 142 -11.58 -14.31 9.55
N ALA A 143 -11.35 -13.11 10.09
CA ALA A 143 -11.80 -11.87 9.50
C ALA A 143 -10.82 -11.40 8.42
N LYS A 144 -11.34 -10.79 7.37
CA LYS A 144 -10.54 -10.23 6.28
C LYS A 144 -9.84 -8.95 6.73
N CYS A 145 -8.58 -8.82 6.39
CA CYS A 145 -7.76 -7.65 6.72
C CYS A 145 -6.61 -7.49 5.73
N TRP A 146 -5.81 -6.44 5.88
CA TRP A 146 -4.67 -6.14 5.05
C TRP A 146 -3.35 -6.43 5.80
N ALA A 147 -2.58 -7.40 5.36
CA ALA A 147 -1.19 -7.53 5.80
C ALA A 147 -0.36 -6.42 5.17
N VAL A 148 0.40 -5.68 5.98
CA VAL A 148 1.21 -4.56 5.54
C VAL A 148 2.69 -4.78 5.82
N THR A 149 3.52 -4.45 4.84
CA THR A 149 4.98 -4.34 4.99
C THR A 149 5.45 -3.10 4.22
N GLY A 150 6.56 -2.51 4.66
CA GLY A 150 7.08 -1.36 3.94
C GLY A 150 8.37 -0.80 4.48
N THR A 151 8.94 0.11 3.69
CA THR A 151 10.06 0.95 4.07
C THR A 151 9.68 2.39 3.83
N LEU A 152 9.76 3.20 4.87
CA LEU A 152 9.40 4.62 4.84
C LEU A 152 10.64 5.48 5.06
N ILE A 153 10.71 6.63 4.39
CA ILE A 153 11.81 7.57 4.51
C ILE A 153 11.34 8.77 5.32
N ILE A 154 12.01 9.04 6.42
CA ILE A 154 11.70 10.12 7.37
C ILE A 154 12.87 11.10 7.49
N SER A 155 12.64 12.29 8.06
CA SER A 155 13.66 13.30 8.34
C SER A 155 13.66 13.78 9.79
N GLY A 156 12.69 13.37 10.58
CA GLY A 156 12.55 13.64 12.01
C GLY A 156 12.61 12.38 12.86
N ALA A 157 12.28 12.48 14.13
CA ALA A 157 12.08 11.31 14.98
C ALA A 157 10.89 10.50 14.47
N GLY A 158 11.06 9.18 14.32
CA GLY A 158 10.01 8.29 13.82
C GLY A 158 8.78 8.30 14.73
N ALA A 159 7.61 8.28 14.12
CA ALA A 159 6.32 8.11 14.79
C ALA A 159 5.50 7.04 14.06
N THR A 160 4.55 6.42 14.75
CA THR A 160 3.69 5.42 14.12
C THR A 160 2.92 6.02 12.93
N PRO A 161 3.00 5.41 11.74
CA PRO A 161 2.21 5.84 10.59
C PRO A 161 0.79 5.29 10.64
N PHE A 162 0.52 4.33 11.51
CA PHE A 162 -0.75 3.63 11.63
C PHE A 162 -1.70 4.38 12.56
N GLY A 163 -2.93 4.51 12.15
CA GLY A 163 -3.98 5.13 12.93
C GLY A 163 -5.32 4.49 12.71
N ASP A 164 -6.24 4.83 13.59
CA ASP A 164 -7.64 4.48 13.57
C ASP A 164 -8.42 5.76 13.27
N ALA A 165 -9.03 5.84 12.09
CA ALA A 165 -9.94 6.92 11.75
C ALA A 165 -11.35 6.43 12.03
N GLN A 166 -11.99 7.04 12.97
CA GLN A 166 -13.44 6.92 13.04
C GLN A 166 -14.04 7.68 11.85
N ILE A 167 -14.32 6.94 10.78
CA ILE A 167 -15.06 7.48 9.62
C ILE A 167 -16.55 7.44 9.89
#